data_efb1677509cd2bf2215cdea5cb4b7ebc
#
_entry.id   efb1677509cd2bf2215cdea5cb4b7ebc
#
_cell.length_a   1.000
_cell.length_b   1.000
_cell.length_c   1.000
_cell.angle_alpha   90.00
_cell.angle_beta   90.00
_cell.angle_gamma   90.00
#
_symmetry.space_group_name_H-M   'P 1'
#
loop_
_entity.id
_entity.type
_entity.pdbx_description
1 polymer ?
#
loop_
_entity_poly.entity_id
_entity_poly.type
_entity_poly.pdbx_seq_one_letter_code
_entity_poly.pdbx_strand_id
1 'polypeptide(L)'
;MKEFIYGLRQKTGPAPKIRKLGAIKLGMEQTPVLFQGQPVIIESMEANETVPCQYIRARNLETGVTGEPFGHEHFFASAFVDGDTLYAFATSRRDSKPLTMYQGDDSTGWHDPRGGHEVRMFKTRDLIHWEEKDVIHCPDRRLWNTSVCKGDGKYVMAIEVSEQEGYHIPEIGVYFTCFFAVSEDMETWRMLPDRYSYTPERYNACPALRYSRGYYYMICLEVLPCKRFAPYIYRTRDFENWEVGFHNPIMMWSDEDRIPKEGVVFTDEELELLQTGLNINCSDLDLFEYEGRTHIYYANGDQMNYSFLCEAVYDGPLEEFLEAFFKS
;
A
#
# COMPACT_ATOMS: atom_id res chain seq x y z
N MET A 1 0.28 -24.52 28.34
CA MET A 1 0.61 -23.84 27.07
C MET A 1 -0.10 -24.45 25.87
N LYS A 2 -0.04 -25.78 25.64
CA LYS A 2 -0.77 -26.45 24.53
C LYS A 2 -2.29 -26.27 24.62
N GLU A 3 -2.90 -26.32 25.79
CA GLU A 3 -4.34 -26.13 26.00
C GLU A 3 -4.79 -24.69 25.73
N PHE A 4 -3.96 -23.72 26.08
CA PHE A 4 -4.24 -22.30 25.80
C PHE A 4 -4.24 -22.01 24.28
N ILE A 5 -3.27 -22.54 23.54
CA ILE A 5 -3.19 -22.42 22.08
C ILE A 5 -4.37 -23.15 21.41
N TYR A 6 -4.77 -24.30 21.95
CA TYR A 6 -5.93 -25.06 21.46
C TYR A 6 -7.25 -24.32 21.70
N GLY A 7 -7.41 -23.71 22.86
CA GLY A 7 -8.58 -22.88 23.18
C GLY A 7 -8.69 -21.63 22.34
N LEU A 8 -7.58 -20.98 21.98
CA LEU A 8 -7.57 -19.85 21.05
C LEU A 8 -7.97 -20.27 19.63
N ARG A 9 -7.45 -21.39 19.11
CA ARG A 9 -7.80 -21.90 17.78
C ARG A 9 -9.25 -22.37 17.70
N GLN A 10 -9.87 -22.78 18.77
CA GLN A 10 -11.29 -23.14 18.80
C GLN A 10 -12.21 -21.93 18.87
N LYS A 11 -11.70 -20.79 19.37
CA LYS A 11 -12.47 -19.54 19.48
C LYS A 11 -12.35 -18.66 18.23
N THR A 12 -11.26 -18.78 17.49
CA THR A 12 -11.08 -18.09 16.22
C THR A 12 -11.58 -19.02 15.10
N GLY A 13 -12.50 -18.56 14.29
CA GLY A 13 -12.92 -19.27 13.07
C GLY A 13 -11.71 -19.60 12.16
N PRO A 14 -11.93 -20.29 11.04
CA PRO A 14 -10.87 -20.55 10.07
C PRO A 14 -10.38 -19.22 9.49
N ALA A 15 -9.07 -19.15 9.21
CA ALA A 15 -8.49 -18.02 8.49
C ALA A 15 -9.17 -17.83 7.13
N PRO A 16 -9.34 -16.59 6.65
CA PRO A 16 -9.84 -16.31 5.31
C PRO A 16 -9.01 -17.05 4.26
N LYS A 17 -9.68 -17.68 3.29
CA LYS A 17 -8.98 -18.38 2.21
C LYS A 17 -8.69 -17.41 1.08
N ILE A 18 -7.45 -16.99 0.98
CA ILE A 18 -6.95 -16.15 -0.10
C ILE A 18 -6.31 -17.06 -1.16
N ARG A 19 -6.73 -16.90 -2.41
CA ARG A 19 -6.18 -17.63 -3.55
C ARG A 19 -5.30 -16.70 -4.38
N LYS A 20 -4.02 -17.00 -4.47
CA LYS A 20 -3.06 -16.28 -5.30
C LYS A 20 -3.29 -16.60 -6.77
N LEU A 21 -3.24 -15.60 -7.62
CA LEU A 21 -3.43 -15.72 -9.07
C LEU A 21 -2.11 -15.62 -9.84
N GLY A 22 -1.05 -15.11 -9.21
CA GLY A 22 0.28 -14.99 -9.77
C GLY A 22 0.68 -13.55 -10.11
N ALA A 23 1.86 -13.42 -10.72
CA ALA A 23 2.47 -12.15 -11.08
C ALA A 23 1.85 -11.54 -12.35
N ILE A 24 1.72 -10.21 -12.35
CA ILE A 24 1.08 -9.44 -13.43
C ILE A 24 2.12 -8.68 -14.25
N LYS A 25 3.09 -8.06 -13.59
CA LYS A 25 4.12 -7.23 -14.21
C LYS A 25 5.29 -6.98 -13.27
N LEU A 26 6.41 -6.54 -13.81
CA LEU A 26 7.49 -5.96 -13.01
C LEU A 26 7.07 -4.58 -12.48
N GLY A 27 7.36 -4.30 -11.21
CA GLY A 27 7.07 -3.05 -10.52
C GLY A 27 6.12 -3.22 -9.32
N MET A 28 6.02 -2.17 -8.53
CA MET A 28 5.20 -2.04 -7.33
C MET A 28 4.57 -0.64 -7.26
N GLU A 29 3.98 -0.27 -6.14
CA GLU A 29 3.38 1.04 -5.86
C GLU A 29 2.12 1.30 -6.70
N GLN A 30 1.06 0.56 -6.37
CA GLN A 30 -0.21 0.67 -7.07
C GLN A 30 -1.39 0.59 -6.13
N THR A 31 -2.46 1.33 -6.46
CA THR A 31 -3.75 1.25 -5.78
C THR A 31 -4.89 0.95 -6.75
N PRO A 32 -5.59 -0.17 -6.57
CA PRO A 32 -6.76 -0.49 -7.36
C PRO A 32 -8.00 0.21 -6.80
N VAL A 33 -8.88 0.66 -7.69
CA VAL A 33 -10.17 1.27 -7.34
C VAL A 33 -11.25 0.88 -8.35
N LEU A 34 -12.50 0.97 -7.95
CA LEU A 34 -13.64 0.90 -8.87
C LEU A 34 -14.08 2.33 -9.20
N PHE A 35 -13.84 2.76 -10.44
CA PHE A 35 -14.21 4.08 -10.91
C PHE A 35 -15.21 3.99 -12.05
N GLN A 36 -16.40 4.56 -11.84
CA GLN A 36 -17.52 4.53 -12.81
C GLN A 36 -17.85 3.12 -13.32
N GLY A 37 -17.80 2.13 -12.40
CA GLY A 37 -18.05 0.73 -12.71
C GLY A 37 -16.90 -0.01 -13.41
N GLN A 38 -15.76 0.66 -13.66
CA GLN A 38 -14.58 0.07 -14.26
C GLN A 38 -13.49 -0.18 -13.23
N PRO A 39 -12.82 -1.33 -13.24
CA PRO A 39 -11.67 -1.59 -12.38
C PRO A 39 -10.44 -0.85 -12.93
N VAL A 40 -9.97 0.14 -12.18
CA VAL A 40 -8.84 1.00 -12.53
C VAL A 40 -7.75 0.82 -11.48
N ILE A 41 -6.50 0.84 -11.91
CA ILE A 41 -5.35 0.88 -11.04
C ILE A 41 -4.58 2.18 -11.27
N ILE A 42 -4.25 2.87 -10.19
CA ILE A 42 -3.35 4.03 -10.21
C ILE A 42 -1.94 3.51 -9.92
N GLU A 43 -1.02 3.80 -10.81
CA GLU A 43 0.34 3.28 -10.82
C GLU A 43 1.37 4.41 -10.67
N SER A 44 2.31 4.27 -9.75
CA SER A 44 3.53 5.08 -9.70
C SER A 44 4.56 4.50 -10.66
N MET A 45 5.10 5.34 -11.52
CA MET A 45 5.99 4.95 -12.60
C MET A 45 7.34 5.64 -12.48
N GLU A 46 8.42 4.88 -12.65
CA GLU A 46 9.76 5.44 -12.77
C GLU A 46 9.94 6.14 -14.12
N ALA A 47 10.92 7.04 -14.17
CA ALA A 47 11.35 7.70 -15.41
C ALA A 47 11.72 6.67 -16.49
N ASN A 48 11.44 6.99 -17.73
CA ASN A 48 11.80 6.17 -18.88
C ASN A 48 12.21 7.06 -20.06
N GLU A 49 12.42 6.49 -21.25
CA GLU A 49 12.89 7.21 -22.44
C GLU A 49 11.90 8.29 -22.91
N THR A 50 10.60 8.10 -22.66
CA THR A 50 9.55 9.04 -23.12
C THR A 50 9.13 10.02 -22.04
N VAL A 51 9.23 9.65 -20.77
CA VAL A 51 8.90 10.51 -19.61
C VAL A 51 10.13 10.57 -18.69
N PRO A 52 10.89 11.68 -18.70
CA PRO A 52 12.20 11.75 -18.07
C PRO A 52 12.20 11.97 -16.55
N CYS A 53 11.03 11.88 -15.90
CA CYS A 53 10.88 11.95 -14.44
C CYS A 53 9.86 10.91 -13.98
N GLN A 54 9.76 10.68 -12.67
CA GLN A 54 8.68 9.88 -12.10
C GLN A 54 7.33 10.51 -12.44
N TYR A 55 6.32 9.67 -12.59
CA TYR A 55 4.97 10.09 -12.92
C TYR A 55 3.94 9.09 -12.45
N ILE A 56 2.69 9.46 -12.52
CA ILE A 56 1.55 8.62 -12.17
C ILE A 56 0.74 8.38 -13.45
N ARG A 57 0.11 7.22 -13.53
CA ARG A 57 -0.86 6.94 -14.60
C ARG A 57 -2.02 6.10 -14.08
N ALA A 58 -3.14 6.17 -14.78
CA ALA A 58 -4.26 5.27 -14.62
C ALA A 58 -4.20 4.15 -15.67
N ARG A 59 -4.52 2.92 -15.27
CA ARG A 59 -4.67 1.80 -16.20
C ARG A 59 -5.96 1.06 -15.91
N ASN A 60 -6.75 0.78 -16.94
CA ASN A 60 -7.92 -0.10 -16.82
C ASN A 60 -7.45 -1.55 -16.69
N LEU A 61 -7.92 -2.27 -15.68
CA LEU A 61 -7.47 -3.63 -15.37
C LEU A 61 -8.05 -4.69 -16.32
N GLU A 62 -9.20 -4.43 -16.95
CA GLU A 62 -9.81 -5.37 -17.90
C GLU A 62 -9.20 -5.23 -19.30
N THR A 63 -9.06 -3.99 -19.76
CA THR A 63 -8.62 -3.73 -21.14
C THR A 63 -7.11 -3.54 -21.27
N GLY A 64 -6.42 -3.29 -20.15
CA GLY A 64 -5.00 -2.93 -20.13
C GLY A 64 -4.70 -1.51 -20.67
N VAL A 65 -5.70 -0.77 -21.10
CA VAL A 65 -5.52 0.59 -21.64
C VAL A 65 -5.01 1.51 -20.55
N THR A 66 -3.94 2.24 -20.87
CA THR A 66 -3.33 3.25 -19.97
C THR A 66 -3.73 4.65 -20.39
N GLY A 67 -4.03 5.51 -19.39
CA GLY A 67 -4.19 6.95 -19.58
C GLY A 67 -2.86 7.67 -19.80
N GLU A 68 -2.95 8.96 -20.11
CA GLU A 68 -1.79 9.84 -20.21
C GLU A 68 -1.11 10.01 -18.84
N PRO A 69 0.21 10.19 -18.79
CA PRO A 69 0.94 10.52 -17.57
C PRO A 69 0.43 11.79 -16.90
N PHE A 70 0.32 11.76 -15.57
CA PHE A 70 0.06 12.92 -14.74
C PHE A 70 0.95 12.89 -13.49
N GLY A 71 0.88 13.88 -12.63
CA GLY A 71 1.63 13.90 -11.37
C GLY A 71 3.13 13.74 -11.55
N HIS A 72 3.71 14.46 -12.52
CA HIS A 72 5.15 14.46 -12.76
C HIS A 72 5.92 14.86 -11.50
N GLU A 73 7.06 14.20 -11.26
CA GLU A 73 7.89 14.36 -10.04
C GLU A 73 7.18 13.90 -8.74
N HIS A 74 6.14 13.06 -8.85
CA HIS A 74 5.44 12.47 -7.72
C HIS A 74 5.47 10.94 -7.81
N PHE A 75 5.40 10.29 -6.62
CA PHE A 75 5.46 8.84 -6.48
C PHE A 75 4.65 8.39 -5.26
N PHE A 76 4.61 7.09 -4.97
CA PHE A 76 3.86 6.51 -3.84
C PHE A 76 2.37 6.88 -3.88
N ALA A 77 1.80 6.79 -5.09
CA ALA A 77 0.43 7.19 -5.31
C ALA A 77 -0.57 6.19 -4.72
N SER A 78 -1.52 6.71 -3.96
CA SER A 78 -2.73 6.00 -3.57
C SER A 78 -3.95 6.58 -4.28
N ALA A 79 -5.07 5.85 -4.27
CA ALA A 79 -6.30 6.29 -4.89
C ALA A 79 -7.53 6.07 -4.01
N PHE A 80 -8.51 6.95 -4.16
CA PHE A 80 -9.81 6.88 -3.49
C PHE A 80 -10.90 7.42 -4.41
N VAL A 81 -12.07 6.79 -4.40
CA VAL A 81 -13.23 7.24 -5.19
C VAL A 81 -14.35 7.70 -4.26
N ASP A 82 -14.86 8.91 -4.49
CA ASP A 82 -16.05 9.41 -3.84
C ASP A 82 -17.04 9.94 -4.88
N GLY A 83 -18.17 9.25 -5.00
CA GLY A 83 -19.17 9.54 -6.02
C GLY A 83 -18.64 9.34 -7.45
N ASP A 84 -18.63 10.42 -8.22
CA ASP A 84 -18.17 10.45 -9.61
C ASP A 84 -16.71 10.91 -9.77
N THR A 85 -16.01 11.14 -8.67
CA THR A 85 -14.66 11.71 -8.66
C THR A 85 -13.65 10.68 -8.13
N LEU A 86 -12.58 10.49 -8.88
CA LEU A 86 -11.40 9.77 -8.44
C LEU A 86 -10.35 10.77 -7.94
N TYR A 87 -9.82 10.49 -6.77
CA TYR A 87 -8.72 11.21 -6.14
C TYR A 87 -7.50 10.32 -6.10
N ALA A 88 -6.35 10.85 -6.52
CA ALA A 88 -5.06 10.22 -6.29
C ALA A 88 -4.24 11.12 -5.35
N PHE A 89 -3.52 10.52 -4.41
CA PHE A 89 -2.63 11.23 -3.50
C PHE A 89 -1.22 10.69 -3.66
N ALA A 90 -0.26 11.57 -3.82
CA ALA A 90 1.13 11.16 -4.01
C ALA A 90 2.09 12.13 -3.33
N THR A 91 3.26 11.63 -2.98
CA THR A 91 4.32 12.44 -2.38
C THR A 91 5.27 12.98 -3.44
N SER A 92 5.79 14.19 -3.22
CA SER A 92 6.78 14.80 -4.11
C SER A 92 8.11 14.06 -4.04
N ARG A 93 8.74 13.84 -5.20
CA ARG A 93 10.11 13.27 -5.32
C ARG A 93 11.08 14.21 -6.04
N ARG A 94 10.81 15.50 -6.03
CA ARG A 94 11.63 16.50 -6.74
C ARG A 94 13.12 16.46 -6.40
N ASP A 95 13.43 16.14 -5.15
CA ASP A 95 14.80 16.10 -4.64
C ASP A 95 15.37 14.68 -4.54
N SER A 96 14.65 13.68 -5.02
CA SER A 96 15.04 12.28 -4.85
C SER A 96 15.88 11.77 -6.04
N LYS A 97 16.90 10.96 -5.73
CA LYS A 97 17.65 10.21 -6.75
C LYS A 97 16.82 9.03 -7.24
N PRO A 98 17.06 8.56 -8.49
CA PRO A 98 16.42 7.33 -8.98
C PRO A 98 16.65 6.16 -8.03
N LEU A 99 15.67 5.28 -7.87
CA LEU A 99 15.74 4.06 -7.06
C LEU A 99 16.98 3.20 -7.36
N THR A 100 17.38 3.14 -8.63
CA THR A 100 18.57 2.40 -9.10
C THR A 100 19.90 2.94 -8.57
N MET A 101 19.92 4.11 -7.94
CA MET A 101 21.13 4.72 -7.39
C MET A 101 21.26 4.56 -5.87
N TYR A 102 20.32 3.89 -5.23
CA TYR A 102 20.43 3.55 -3.81
C TYR A 102 21.39 2.35 -3.63
N GLN A 103 22.66 2.61 -3.79
CA GLN A 103 23.70 1.75 -3.24
C GLN A 103 23.89 2.18 -1.80
N GLY A 104 23.27 1.44 -0.89
CA GLY A 104 23.28 1.75 0.53
C GLY A 104 24.66 1.57 1.17
N ASP A 105 25.53 2.54 0.95
CA ASP A 105 26.72 2.77 1.77
C ASP A 105 26.58 4.09 2.54
N ASP A 106 25.38 4.37 2.99
CA ASP A 106 25.22 5.33 4.04
C ASP A 106 25.24 4.59 5.37
N SER A 107 26.40 4.55 5.98
CA SER A 107 26.59 3.96 7.31
C SER A 107 25.73 4.64 8.39
N THR A 108 25.01 5.67 8.05
CA THR A 108 24.06 6.37 8.90
C THR A 108 22.61 5.97 8.66
N GLY A 109 22.26 5.40 7.49
CA GLY A 109 20.91 4.85 7.20
C GLY A 109 19.72 5.83 7.30
N TRP A 110 20.00 7.09 7.59
CA TRP A 110 19.00 8.06 8.06
C TRP A 110 18.40 8.95 6.99
N HIS A 111 19.00 8.97 5.80
CA HIS A 111 18.56 9.85 4.73
C HIS A 111 18.21 9.09 3.47
N ASP A 112 17.03 8.45 3.46
CA ASP A 112 16.45 8.04 2.20
C ASP A 112 15.86 9.29 1.50
N PRO A 113 16.48 9.78 0.44
CA PRO A 113 16.05 11.01 -0.23
C PRO A 113 14.77 10.83 -1.06
N ARG A 114 14.18 9.63 -1.09
CA ARG A 114 13.03 9.30 -1.93
C ARG A 114 11.71 9.87 -1.43
N GLY A 115 11.49 9.96 -0.11
CA GLY A 115 10.28 10.55 0.46
C GLY A 115 10.25 12.07 0.31
N GLY A 116 9.09 12.64 0.05
CA GLY A 116 8.85 14.07 -0.01
C GLY A 116 8.37 14.65 1.32
N HIS A 117 8.23 15.96 1.38
CA HIS A 117 7.67 16.68 2.53
C HIS A 117 6.20 17.08 2.32
N GLU A 118 5.65 16.75 1.16
CA GLU A 118 4.33 17.18 0.72
C GLU A 118 3.54 16.01 0.18
N VAL A 119 2.23 16.04 0.43
CA VAL A 119 1.25 15.20 -0.28
C VAL A 119 0.47 16.10 -1.22
N ARG A 120 0.46 15.75 -2.49
CA ARG A 120 -0.36 16.37 -3.53
C ARG A 120 -1.56 15.49 -3.85
N MET A 121 -2.72 16.11 -3.91
CA MET A 121 -3.94 15.52 -4.42
C MET A 121 -4.07 15.83 -5.90
N PHE A 122 -4.45 14.82 -6.66
CA PHE A 122 -4.90 14.90 -8.06
C PHE A 122 -6.32 14.40 -8.12
N LYS A 123 -7.23 15.11 -8.76
CA LYS A 123 -8.62 14.67 -8.91
C LYS A 123 -9.10 14.72 -10.34
N THR A 124 -9.95 13.78 -10.70
CA THR A 124 -10.50 13.66 -12.05
C THR A 124 -11.89 13.06 -12.03
N ARG A 125 -12.67 13.32 -13.10
CA ARG A 125 -13.95 12.68 -13.37
C ARG A 125 -13.97 11.85 -14.65
N ASP A 126 -12.86 11.87 -15.42
CA ASP A 126 -12.79 11.27 -16.75
C ASP A 126 -11.46 10.53 -17.05
N LEU A 127 -10.52 10.51 -16.10
CA LEU A 127 -9.16 9.98 -16.22
C LEU A 127 -8.29 10.69 -17.28
N ILE A 128 -8.74 11.83 -17.81
CA ILE A 128 -8.06 12.60 -18.84
C ILE A 128 -7.62 13.96 -18.29
N HIS A 129 -8.55 14.66 -17.63
CA HIS A 129 -8.30 15.98 -17.08
C HIS A 129 -8.09 15.88 -15.57
N TRP A 130 -6.92 16.31 -15.12
CA TRP A 130 -6.52 16.25 -13.72
C TRP A 130 -6.37 17.66 -13.14
N GLU A 131 -7.07 17.92 -12.06
CA GLU A 131 -6.85 19.06 -11.19
C GLU A 131 -5.91 18.65 -10.07
N GLU A 132 -4.99 19.54 -9.64
CA GLU A 132 -4.00 19.23 -8.60
C GLU A 132 -3.94 20.28 -7.51
N LYS A 133 -3.60 19.86 -6.28
CA LYS A 133 -3.47 20.71 -5.12
C LYS A 133 -2.59 20.08 -4.05
N ASP A 134 -1.65 20.85 -3.48
CA ASP A 134 -0.93 20.42 -2.28
C ASP A 134 -1.88 20.45 -1.07
N VAL A 135 -1.99 19.33 -0.38
CA VAL A 135 -2.97 19.13 0.69
C VAL A 135 -2.36 18.91 2.07
N ILE A 136 -1.12 18.42 2.13
CA ILE A 136 -0.34 18.26 3.36
C ILE A 136 1.07 18.75 3.12
N HIS A 137 1.62 19.46 4.10
CA HIS A 137 3.02 19.87 4.13
C HIS A 137 3.60 19.61 5.52
N CYS A 138 4.64 18.76 5.59
CA CYS A 138 5.33 18.38 6.82
C CYS A 138 6.85 18.56 6.65
N PRO A 139 7.38 19.74 6.92
CA PRO A 139 8.81 20.05 6.65
C PRO A 139 9.78 19.20 7.48
N ASP A 140 9.32 18.73 8.66
CA ASP A 140 10.15 17.98 9.61
C ASP A 140 10.04 16.44 9.42
N ARG A 141 9.32 15.98 8.40
CA ARG A 141 9.06 14.56 8.16
C ARG A 141 9.14 14.25 6.69
N ARG A 142 9.64 13.06 6.38
CA ARG A 142 9.54 12.51 5.03
C ARG A 142 8.32 11.62 4.90
N LEU A 143 7.49 11.96 3.94
CA LEU A 143 6.22 11.32 3.64
C LEU A 143 6.40 10.36 2.46
N TRP A 144 5.73 9.21 2.55
CA TRP A 144 5.79 8.14 1.58
C TRP A 144 4.39 7.73 1.15
N ASN A 145 4.06 6.46 1.26
CA ASN A 145 2.76 5.92 0.91
C ASN A 145 1.62 6.56 1.71
N THR A 146 0.50 6.76 1.05
CA THR A 146 -0.75 7.20 1.67
C THR A 146 -1.86 6.21 1.40
N SER A 147 -2.92 6.26 2.19
CA SER A 147 -4.19 5.59 1.88
C SER A 147 -5.34 6.35 2.49
N VAL A 148 -6.42 6.52 1.75
CA VAL A 148 -7.58 7.30 2.17
C VAL A 148 -8.82 6.43 2.26
N CYS A 149 -9.64 6.64 3.29
CA CYS A 149 -10.99 6.12 3.37
C CYS A 149 -11.97 7.19 3.89
N LYS A 150 -13.26 6.93 3.71
CA LYS A 150 -14.35 7.76 4.26
C LYS A 150 -15.07 6.99 5.37
N GLY A 151 -15.10 7.54 6.57
CA GLY A 151 -15.77 6.95 7.72
C GLY A 151 -16.25 8.01 8.70
N ASP A 152 -17.39 7.76 9.37
CA ASP A 152 -17.99 8.67 10.36
C ASP A 152 -18.16 10.13 9.85
N GLY A 153 -18.53 10.27 8.58
CA GLY A 153 -18.79 11.57 7.95
C GLY A 153 -17.55 12.39 7.59
N LYS A 154 -16.35 11.84 7.73
CA LYS A 154 -15.07 12.50 7.40
C LYS A 154 -14.18 11.59 6.56
N TYR A 155 -13.18 12.18 5.93
CA TYR A 155 -12.11 11.46 5.27
C TYR A 155 -10.93 11.31 6.23
N VAL A 156 -10.30 10.15 6.18
CA VAL A 156 -9.12 9.83 6.97
C VAL A 156 -8.03 9.35 6.02
N MET A 157 -6.85 9.90 6.16
CA MET A 157 -5.65 9.49 5.44
C MET A 157 -4.67 8.87 6.43
N ALA A 158 -4.23 7.66 6.16
CA ALA A 158 -3.01 7.11 6.74
C ALA A 158 -1.82 7.58 5.88
N ILE A 159 -0.73 7.96 6.53
CA ILE A 159 0.48 8.50 5.89
C ILE A 159 1.68 7.78 6.47
N GLU A 160 2.42 7.11 5.63
CA GLU A 160 3.70 6.51 5.99
C GLU A 160 4.76 7.61 6.12
N VAL A 161 5.47 7.58 7.23
CA VAL A 161 6.49 8.57 7.57
C VAL A 161 7.79 7.88 7.96
N SER A 162 8.90 8.34 7.43
CA SER A 162 10.25 7.96 7.86
C SER A 162 10.96 9.11 8.60
N GLU A 163 12.14 8.81 9.14
CA GLU A 163 13.03 9.79 9.77
C GLU A 163 12.47 10.48 11.01
N GLN A 164 11.86 9.70 11.90
CA GLN A 164 11.59 10.21 13.24
C GLN A 164 12.83 10.06 14.12
N GLU A 165 13.22 11.15 14.74
CA GLU A 165 14.31 11.17 15.72
C GLU A 165 14.06 10.16 16.85
N GLY A 166 14.98 9.24 17.05
CA GLY A 166 14.89 8.22 18.11
C GLY A 166 14.33 6.85 17.70
N TYR A 167 13.89 6.68 16.45
CA TYR A 167 13.37 5.39 15.96
C TYR A 167 14.23 4.86 14.81
N HIS A 168 15.04 3.85 15.10
CA HIS A 168 15.87 3.18 14.13
C HIS A 168 15.92 1.68 14.41
N ILE A 169 15.62 0.86 13.40
CA ILE A 169 15.84 -0.58 13.45
C ILE A 169 17.10 -0.88 12.65
N PRO A 170 18.25 -1.12 13.30
CA PRO A 170 19.55 -1.25 12.63
C PRO A 170 19.58 -2.35 11.55
N GLU A 171 18.78 -3.40 11.74
CA GLU A 171 18.73 -4.56 10.87
C GLU A 171 18.10 -4.28 9.51
N ILE A 172 17.26 -3.25 9.40
CA ILE A 172 16.52 -2.93 8.17
C ILE A 172 16.82 -1.52 7.64
N GLY A 173 17.57 -0.71 8.38
CA GLY A 173 18.02 0.61 7.96
C GLY A 173 16.98 1.71 8.22
N VAL A 174 15.89 1.75 7.46
CA VAL A 174 14.84 2.78 7.58
C VAL A 174 13.73 2.31 8.50
N TYR A 175 13.25 3.20 9.35
CA TYR A 175 12.09 2.98 10.20
C TYR A 175 10.89 3.74 9.66
N PHE A 176 9.81 3.01 9.40
CA PHE A 176 8.54 3.58 8.96
C PHE A 176 7.48 3.42 10.03
N THR A 177 6.64 4.45 10.16
CA THR A 177 5.42 4.38 10.96
C THR A 177 4.29 5.15 10.27
N CYS A 178 3.04 4.79 10.58
CA CYS A 178 1.88 5.44 9.99
C CYS A 178 1.31 6.50 10.94
N PHE A 179 1.14 7.70 10.42
CA PHE A 179 0.39 8.81 11.03
C PHE A 179 -0.94 9.00 10.32
N PHE A 180 -1.80 9.82 10.89
CA PHE A 180 -3.12 10.05 10.34
C PHE A 180 -3.40 11.53 10.15
N ALA A 181 -4.15 11.85 9.10
CA ALA A 181 -4.77 13.15 8.87
C ALA A 181 -6.26 12.99 8.62
N VAL A 182 -7.02 14.04 8.89
CA VAL A 182 -8.47 14.06 8.67
C VAL A 182 -8.87 15.26 7.85
N SER A 183 -9.95 15.10 7.07
CA SER A 183 -10.54 16.14 6.25
C SER A 183 -12.08 15.98 6.22
N GLU A 184 -12.80 17.09 6.03
CA GLU A 184 -14.25 17.10 5.79
C GLU A 184 -14.58 17.29 4.30
N ASP A 185 -13.62 17.79 3.51
CA ASP A 185 -13.82 18.24 2.13
C ASP A 185 -12.83 17.66 1.10
N MET A 186 -11.89 16.80 1.53
CA MET A 186 -10.76 16.26 0.75
C MET A 186 -9.70 17.30 0.36
N GLU A 187 -9.95 18.57 0.55
CA GLU A 187 -9.07 19.65 0.12
C GLU A 187 -8.29 20.30 1.27
N THR A 188 -8.83 20.23 2.47
CA THR A 188 -8.24 20.77 3.69
C THR A 188 -7.99 19.65 4.68
N TRP A 189 -6.71 19.35 4.91
CA TRP A 189 -6.31 18.23 5.77
C TRP A 189 -5.66 18.75 7.05
N ARG A 190 -5.92 18.07 8.15
CA ARG A 190 -5.32 18.34 9.46
C ARG A 190 -4.70 17.08 10.02
N MET A 191 -3.41 17.11 10.30
CA MET A 191 -2.71 16.02 10.97
C MET A 191 -3.32 15.75 12.35
N LEU A 192 -3.54 14.48 12.66
CA LEU A 192 -3.86 14.05 14.02
C LEU A 192 -2.61 14.07 14.89
N PRO A 193 -2.75 14.23 16.22
CA PRO A 193 -1.62 14.11 17.14
C PRO A 193 -0.92 12.76 17.03
N ASP A 194 0.39 12.74 17.23
CA ASP A 194 1.25 11.56 17.07
C ASP A 194 0.85 10.36 17.95
N ARG A 195 0.19 10.60 19.09
CA ARG A 195 -0.33 9.53 19.95
C ARG A 195 -1.36 8.63 19.27
N TYR A 196 -1.92 9.03 18.13
CA TYR A 196 -2.85 8.22 17.34
C TYR A 196 -2.15 7.26 16.37
N SER A 197 -0.82 7.33 16.24
CA SER A 197 -0.06 6.30 15.55
C SER A 197 -0.28 4.93 16.18
N TYR A 198 -0.42 3.89 15.35
CA TYR A 198 -0.73 2.54 15.84
C TYR A 198 0.34 2.05 16.84
N THR A 199 1.57 1.97 16.45
CA THR A 199 2.69 1.62 17.32
C THR A 199 3.98 2.28 16.80
N PRO A 200 4.35 3.41 17.37
CA PRO A 200 5.53 4.14 16.90
C PRO A 200 6.85 3.38 17.14
N GLU A 201 6.83 2.30 17.93
CA GLU A 201 8.00 1.46 18.22
C GLU A 201 8.17 0.30 17.22
N ARG A 202 7.27 0.14 16.27
CA ARG A 202 7.31 -0.94 15.29
C ARG A 202 7.36 -0.40 13.88
N TYR A 203 7.96 -1.18 13.00
CA TYR A 203 7.91 -0.92 11.57
C TYR A 203 6.46 -1.09 11.06
N ASN A 204 5.92 -0.04 10.48
CA ASN A 204 4.60 -0.01 9.86
C ASN A 204 4.71 0.76 8.55
N ALA A 205 4.64 0.09 7.43
CA ALA A 205 4.79 0.68 6.10
C ALA A 205 3.61 0.35 5.19
N CYS A 206 3.53 1.04 4.06
CA CYS A 206 2.61 0.76 2.96
C CYS A 206 1.16 0.57 3.44
N PRO A 207 0.54 1.58 4.07
CA PRO A 207 -0.80 1.44 4.64
C PRO A 207 -1.86 1.28 3.55
N ALA A 208 -2.79 0.34 3.75
CA ALA A 208 -4.08 0.30 3.07
C ALA A 208 -5.19 0.50 4.10
N LEU A 209 -5.90 1.63 4.01
CA LEU A 209 -6.93 2.03 4.98
C LEU A 209 -8.33 1.83 4.40
N ARG A 210 -9.21 1.17 5.15
CA ARG A 210 -10.61 0.93 4.78
C ARG A 210 -11.52 1.22 5.96
N TYR A 211 -12.76 1.60 5.69
CA TYR A 211 -13.76 1.79 6.72
C TYR A 211 -14.96 0.87 6.46
N SER A 212 -15.33 0.11 7.47
CA SER A 212 -16.51 -0.76 7.43
C SER A 212 -17.07 -0.97 8.85
N ARG A 213 -18.40 -0.98 8.98
CA ARG A 213 -19.13 -1.29 10.24
C ARG A 213 -18.66 -0.51 11.46
N GLY A 214 -18.29 0.75 11.29
CA GLY A 214 -17.83 1.60 12.40
C GLY A 214 -16.40 1.33 12.85
N TYR A 215 -15.60 0.64 12.04
CA TYR A 215 -14.17 0.44 12.24
C TYR A 215 -13.35 0.95 11.07
N TYR A 216 -12.24 1.56 11.37
CA TYR A 216 -11.14 1.77 10.44
C TYR A 216 -10.24 0.55 10.47
N TYR A 217 -10.08 -0.10 9.33
CA TYR A 217 -9.17 -1.22 9.13
C TYR A 217 -7.92 -0.70 8.44
N MET A 218 -6.78 -0.99 9.03
CA MET A 218 -5.47 -0.64 8.47
C MET A 218 -4.69 -1.94 8.21
N ILE A 219 -4.27 -2.11 6.97
CA ILE A 219 -3.32 -3.14 6.59
C ILE A 219 -1.97 -2.45 6.42
N CYS A 220 -0.95 -2.94 7.10
CA CYS A 220 0.41 -2.42 6.99
C CYS A 220 1.39 -3.55 6.79
N LEU A 221 2.49 -3.23 6.13
CA LEU A 221 3.65 -4.08 6.07
C LEU A 221 4.36 -4.10 7.41
N GLU A 222 4.66 -5.30 7.91
CA GLU A 222 5.54 -5.49 9.07
C GLU A 222 6.78 -6.28 8.70
N VAL A 223 7.86 -6.07 9.46
CA VAL A 223 9.10 -6.82 9.33
C VAL A 223 9.09 -8.00 10.28
N LEU A 224 9.29 -9.18 9.72
CA LEU A 224 9.46 -10.43 10.43
C LEU A 224 10.96 -10.74 10.64
N PRO A 225 11.30 -11.67 11.55
CA PRO A 225 12.68 -12.12 11.69
C PRO A 225 13.33 -12.52 10.35
N CYS A 226 14.64 -12.32 10.24
CA CYS A 226 15.43 -12.60 9.03
C CYS A 226 15.08 -11.70 7.83
N LYS A 227 14.66 -10.45 8.09
CA LYS A 227 14.34 -9.46 7.05
C LYS A 227 13.30 -9.99 6.05
N ARG A 228 12.20 -10.51 6.56
CA ARG A 228 11.02 -10.93 5.80
C ARG A 228 9.92 -9.92 5.99
N PHE A 229 9.07 -9.72 4.99
CA PHE A 229 8.04 -8.71 5.02
C PHE A 229 6.68 -9.33 4.74
N ALA A 230 5.70 -9.00 5.57
CA ALA A 230 4.34 -9.52 5.43
C ALA A 230 3.28 -8.50 5.86
N PRO A 231 2.10 -8.49 5.23
CA PRO A 231 1.01 -7.60 5.57
C PRO A 231 0.26 -8.10 6.82
N TYR A 232 0.01 -7.18 7.73
CA TYR A 232 -0.77 -7.38 8.96
C TYR A 232 -1.99 -6.49 8.95
N ILE A 233 -3.10 -6.95 9.50
CA ILE A 233 -4.34 -6.18 9.61
C ILE A 233 -4.65 -5.83 11.06
N TYR A 234 -5.03 -4.58 11.25
CA TYR A 234 -5.46 -3.97 12.50
C TYR A 234 -6.77 -3.25 12.29
N ARG A 235 -7.53 -3.01 13.37
CA ARG A 235 -8.69 -2.14 13.31
C ARG A 235 -8.83 -1.28 14.56
N THR A 236 -9.49 -0.13 14.40
CA THR A 236 -9.78 0.80 15.48
C THR A 236 -11.09 1.53 15.20
N ARG A 237 -11.68 2.11 16.26
CA ARG A 237 -12.81 3.05 16.13
C ARG A 237 -12.39 4.50 16.37
N ASP A 238 -11.30 4.70 17.07
CA ASP A 238 -10.92 5.99 17.67
C ASP A 238 -9.42 6.35 17.46
N PHE A 239 -8.64 5.49 16.80
CA PHE A 239 -7.18 5.59 16.62
C PHE A 239 -6.37 5.53 17.93
N GLU A 240 -7.01 5.34 19.09
CA GLU A 240 -6.35 5.17 20.38
C GLU A 240 -6.33 3.71 20.80
N ASN A 241 -7.44 2.99 20.52
CA ASN A 241 -7.59 1.59 20.89
C ASN A 241 -7.57 0.72 19.64
N TRP A 242 -6.54 -0.09 19.51
CA TRP A 242 -6.33 -0.95 18.36
C TRP A 242 -6.54 -2.42 18.67
N GLU A 243 -7.23 -3.10 17.77
CA GLU A 243 -7.38 -4.54 17.77
C GLU A 243 -6.49 -5.13 16.65
N VAL A 244 -5.78 -6.21 16.99
CA VAL A 244 -4.92 -6.94 16.04
C VAL A 244 -5.69 -8.14 15.51
N GLY A 245 -5.65 -8.36 14.19
CA GLY A 245 -6.31 -9.51 13.57
C GLY A 245 -5.77 -10.85 14.10
N PHE A 246 -6.66 -11.79 14.38
CA PHE A 246 -6.28 -13.11 14.93
C PHE A 246 -5.48 -13.96 13.93
N HIS A 247 -5.67 -13.73 12.64
CA HIS A 247 -5.07 -14.52 11.56
C HIS A 247 -3.95 -13.78 10.85
N ASN A 248 -3.24 -12.89 11.56
CA ASN A 248 -2.04 -12.25 11.02
C ASN A 248 -0.85 -13.23 10.93
N PRO A 249 0.03 -13.06 9.93
CA PRO A 249 -0.09 -12.15 8.79
C PRO A 249 -1.23 -12.55 7.85
N ILE A 250 -1.75 -11.57 7.08
CA ILE A 250 -2.83 -11.78 6.09
C ILE A 250 -2.43 -12.85 5.08
N MET A 251 -1.23 -12.75 4.58
CA MET A 251 -0.63 -13.67 3.62
C MET A 251 0.90 -13.63 3.73
N MET A 252 1.55 -14.62 3.13
CA MET A 252 3.01 -14.76 3.13
C MET A 252 3.47 -14.98 1.69
N TRP A 253 4.74 -14.67 1.43
CA TRP A 253 5.38 -15.08 0.17
C TRP A 253 5.33 -16.60 0.00
N SER A 254 5.20 -17.05 -1.23
CA SER A 254 5.16 -18.47 -1.58
C SER A 254 5.65 -18.71 -3.01
N ASP A 255 5.78 -19.95 -3.40
CA ASP A 255 6.16 -20.30 -4.78
C ASP A 255 5.08 -19.93 -5.81
N GLU A 256 3.83 -19.74 -5.39
CA GLU A 256 2.74 -19.25 -6.24
C GLU A 256 2.99 -17.83 -6.76
N ASP A 257 3.77 -17.02 -6.02
CA ASP A 257 4.15 -15.66 -6.44
C ASP A 257 5.14 -15.65 -7.61
N ARG A 258 5.78 -16.80 -7.90
CA ARG A 258 6.75 -17.00 -8.99
C ARG A 258 6.11 -17.44 -10.31
N ILE A 259 4.79 -17.50 -10.34
CA ILE A 259 4.03 -17.96 -11.50
C ILE A 259 3.36 -16.75 -12.15
N PRO A 260 3.51 -16.54 -13.47
CA PRO A 260 2.71 -15.54 -14.18
C PRO A 260 1.21 -15.79 -13.98
N LYS A 261 0.44 -14.73 -13.77
CA LYS A 261 -1.02 -14.83 -13.82
C LYS A 261 -1.46 -15.31 -15.20
N GLU A 262 -2.51 -16.10 -15.25
CA GLU A 262 -3.06 -16.60 -16.52
C GLU A 262 -3.32 -15.45 -17.52
N GLY A 263 -2.82 -15.62 -18.75
CA GLY A 263 -2.90 -14.62 -19.81
C GLY A 263 -1.83 -13.52 -19.78
N VAL A 264 -0.98 -13.48 -18.75
CA VAL A 264 0.14 -12.53 -18.68
C VAL A 264 1.40 -13.13 -19.32
N VAL A 265 2.07 -12.31 -20.12
CA VAL A 265 3.33 -12.69 -20.80
C VAL A 265 4.43 -11.77 -20.29
N PHE A 266 5.53 -12.34 -19.83
CA PHE A 266 6.76 -11.67 -19.45
C PHE A 266 7.82 -11.86 -20.53
N THR A 267 8.82 -10.99 -20.58
CA THR A 267 10.05 -11.26 -21.35
C THR A 267 10.81 -12.43 -20.73
N ASP A 268 11.75 -13.02 -21.47
CA ASP A 268 12.55 -14.14 -20.94
C ASP A 268 13.35 -13.73 -19.70
N GLU A 269 13.90 -12.51 -19.68
CA GLU A 269 14.63 -11.95 -18.55
C GLU A 269 13.74 -11.73 -17.32
N GLU A 270 12.55 -11.15 -17.52
CA GLU A 270 11.57 -10.96 -16.44
C GLU A 270 11.09 -12.29 -15.88
N LEU A 271 10.85 -13.28 -16.75
CA LEU A 271 10.42 -14.61 -16.32
C LEU A 271 11.51 -15.34 -15.53
N GLU A 272 12.76 -15.27 -15.97
CA GLU A 272 13.89 -15.81 -15.24
C GLU A 272 14.01 -15.15 -13.85
N LEU A 273 13.94 -13.82 -13.79
CA LEU A 273 13.98 -13.07 -12.53
C LEU A 273 12.83 -13.45 -11.60
N LEU A 274 11.60 -13.55 -12.12
CA LEU A 274 10.42 -13.95 -11.35
C LEU A 274 10.59 -15.35 -10.75
N GLN A 275 11.10 -16.30 -11.52
CA GLN A 275 11.22 -17.71 -11.12
C GLN A 275 12.40 -17.99 -10.19
N THR A 276 13.52 -17.31 -10.39
CA THR A 276 14.78 -17.63 -9.70
C THR A 276 15.21 -16.58 -8.68
N GLY A 277 14.69 -15.37 -8.78
CA GLY A 277 15.04 -14.25 -7.90
C GLY A 277 14.63 -14.50 -6.44
N LEU A 278 15.21 -13.73 -5.53
CA LEU A 278 14.90 -13.82 -4.10
C LEU A 278 13.47 -13.32 -3.85
N ASN A 279 12.62 -14.14 -3.24
CA ASN A 279 11.28 -13.75 -2.83
C ASN A 279 11.16 -13.78 -1.30
N ILE A 280 11.20 -12.63 -0.67
CA ILE A 280 11.13 -12.43 0.78
C ILE A 280 10.02 -11.46 1.19
N ASN A 281 9.25 -11.02 0.21
CA ASN A 281 8.36 -9.91 0.33
C ASN A 281 6.91 -10.28 -0.02
N CYS A 282 5.98 -9.65 0.67
CA CYS A 282 4.58 -9.57 0.33
C CYS A 282 4.13 -8.18 0.78
N SER A 283 4.53 -7.13 0.04
CA SER A 283 4.36 -5.73 0.44
C SER A 283 3.37 -4.97 -0.42
N ASP A 284 3.17 -3.71 -0.10
CA ASP A 284 2.36 -2.75 -0.85
C ASP A 284 0.97 -3.30 -1.16
N LEU A 285 0.41 -4.04 -0.17
CA LEU A 285 -0.87 -4.68 -0.33
C LEU A 285 -1.97 -3.63 -0.34
N ASP A 286 -2.73 -3.60 -1.43
CA ASP A 286 -3.96 -2.85 -1.52
C ASP A 286 -5.08 -3.70 -2.15
N LEU A 287 -6.34 -3.32 -1.94
CA LEU A 287 -7.47 -4.18 -2.25
C LEU A 287 -8.73 -3.37 -2.57
N PHE A 288 -9.59 -3.95 -3.40
CA PHE A 288 -10.90 -3.40 -3.70
C PHE A 288 -11.91 -4.50 -3.97
N GLU A 289 -13.19 -4.16 -3.91
CA GLU A 289 -14.26 -5.09 -4.29
C GLU A 289 -14.63 -4.88 -5.76
N TYR A 290 -14.67 -6.00 -6.50
CA TYR A 290 -15.17 -6.03 -7.85
C TYR A 290 -15.89 -7.37 -8.11
N GLU A 291 -17.07 -7.33 -8.75
CA GLU A 291 -17.91 -8.50 -9.03
C GLU A 291 -18.19 -9.41 -7.82
N GLY A 292 -18.37 -8.78 -6.64
CA GLY A 292 -18.66 -9.50 -5.38
C GLY A 292 -17.49 -10.27 -4.80
N ARG A 293 -16.27 -9.99 -5.25
CA ARG A 293 -15.02 -10.56 -4.75
C ARG A 293 -14.08 -9.45 -4.28
N THR A 294 -13.22 -9.77 -3.35
CA THR A 294 -12.14 -8.90 -2.93
C THR A 294 -10.89 -9.25 -3.73
N HIS A 295 -10.47 -8.34 -4.60
CA HIS A 295 -9.22 -8.42 -5.34
C HIS A 295 -8.11 -7.77 -4.53
N ILE A 296 -6.99 -8.46 -4.39
CA ILE A 296 -5.86 -8.08 -3.56
C ILE A 296 -4.64 -7.98 -4.47
N TYR A 297 -4.03 -6.80 -4.50
CA TYR A 297 -2.79 -6.55 -5.22
C TYR A 297 -1.66 -6.37 -4.21
N TYR A 298 -0.51 -6.95 -4.48
CA TYR A 298 0.65 -6.90 -3.59
C TYR A 298 1.93 -7.08 -4.39
N ALA A 299 3.05 -6.65 -3.82
CA ALA A 299 4.35 -6.82 -4.42
C ALA A 299 5.08 -8.03 -3.82
N ASN A 300 5.70 -8.84 -4.65
CA ASN A 300 6.70 -9.83 -4.26
C ASN A 300 8.11 -9.33 -4.63
N GLY A 301 9.15 -10.05 -4.27
CA GLY A 301 10.54 -9.77 -4.65
C GLY A 301 11.49 -9.67 -3.46
N ASP A 302 12.59 -8.92 -3.66
CA ASP A 302 13.64 -8.78 -2.65
C ASP A 302 13.54 -7.50 -1.81
N GLN A 303 12.49 -6.71 -1.98
CA GLN A 303 12.19 -5.45 -1.31
C GLN A 303 13.11 -4.27 -1.70
N MET A 304 14.19 -4.48 -2.40
CA MET A 304 15.22 -3.46 -2.64
C MET A 304 15.50 -3.21 -4.12
N ASN A 305 15.70 -4.27 -4.90
CA ASN A 305 16.19 -4.16 -6.27
C ASN A 305 15.12 -4.42 -7.32
N TYR A 306 14.16 -5.28 -7.00
CA TYR A 306 13.05 -5.61 -7.89
C TYR A 306 11.82 -6.04 -7.11
N SER A 307 10.68 -5.85 -7.74
CA SER A 307 9.40 -6.34 -7.27
C SER A 307 8.52 -6.69 -8.46
N PHE A 308 7.65 -7.66 -8.28
CA PHE A 308 6.58 -7.95 -9.23
C PHE A 308 5.23 -7.70 -8.56
N LEU A 309 4.36 -6.98 -9.24
CA LEU A 309 2.97 -6.89 -8.87
C LEU A 309 2.31 -8.25 -9.05
N CYS A 310 1.70 -8.73 -7.98
CA CYS A 310 0.93 -9.96 -7.95
C CYS A 310 -0.54 -9.67 -7.64
N GLU A 311 -1.41 -10.59 -8.02
CA GLU A 311 -2.82 -10.57 -7.67
C GLU A 311 -3.19 -11.81 -6.87
N ALA A 312 -4.09 -11.60 -5.90
CA ALA A 312 -4.80 -12.65 -5.19
C ALA A 312 -6.28 -12.30 -5.09
N VAL A 313 -7.11 -13.25 -4.72
CA VAL A 313 -8.55 -13.05 -4.58
C VAL A 313 -9.10 -13.77 -3.36
N TYR A 314 -10.03 -13.11 -2.69
CA TYR A 314 -10.94 -13.72 -1.72
C TYR A 314 -12.34 -13.80 -2.34
N ASP A 315 -12.94 -14.99 -2.32
CA ASP A 315 -14.26 -15.25 -2.89
C ASP A 315 -15.38 -14.75 -1.95
N GLY A 316 -15.49 -13.44 -1.83
CA GLY A 316 -16.46 -12.73 -1.00
C GLY A 316 -16.25 -11.23 -1.03
N PRO A 317 -17.22 -10.45 -0.52
CA PRO A 317 -17.13 -8.99 -0.50
C PRO A 317 -16.06 -8.50 0.47
N LEU A 318 -15.57 -7.29 0.24
CA LEU A 318 -14.51 -6.64 1.03
C LEU A 318 -14.84 -6.57 2.52
N GLU A 319 -16.10 -6.27 2.85
CA GLU A 319 -16.54 -6.20 4.24
C GLU A 319 -16.39 -7.54 4.97
N GLU A 320 -16.74 -8.66 4.32
CA GLU A 320 -16.57 -9.99 4.89
C GLU A 320 -15.09 -10.36 5.04
N PHE A 321 -14.27 -10.00 4.05
CA PHE A 321 -12.83 -10.19 4.10
C PHE A 321 -12.22 -9.51 5.33
N LEU A 322 -12.48 -8.21 5.50
CA LEU A 322 -11.94 -7.44 6.62
C LEU A 322 -12.37 -8.01 7.99
N GLU A 323 -13.67 -8.31 8.13
CA GLU A 323 -14.23 -8.87 9.36
C GLU A 323 -13.71 -10.26 9.71
N ALA A 324 -13.38 -11.08 8.71
CA ALA A 324 -12.96 -12.46 8.92
C ALA A 324 -11.69 -12.59 9.76
N PHE A 325 -10.83 -11.57 9.80
CA PHE A 325 -9.64 -11.56 10.65
C PHE A 325 -9.93 -11.30 12.13
N PHE A 326 -11.12 -10.81 12.47
CA PHE A 326 -11.51 -10.40 13.83
C PHE A 326 -12.68 -11.21 14.39
N LYS A 327 -13.23 -12.14 13.64
CA LYS A 327 -14.28 -13.04 14.12
C LYS A 327 -13.68 -14.11 15.05
N SER A 328 -14.22 -14.19 16.26
CA SER A 328 -13.97 -15.27 17.24
C SER A 328 -14.99 -16.39 17.11
#